data_ae62ee566723155d7b26ad3a20e6a56a
#
_entry.id   ae62ee566723155d7b26ad3a20e6a56a
#
_cell.length_a   1.000
_cell.length_b   1.000
_cell.length_c   1.000
_cell.angle_alpha   90.00
_cell.angle_beta   90.00
_cell.angle_gamma   90.00
#
_symmetry.space_group_name_H-M   'P 1'
#
loop_
_entity.id
_entity.type
_entity.pdbx_description
1 polymer ?
#
loop_
_entity_poly.entity_id
_entity_poly.type
_entity_poly.pdbx_seq_one_letter_code
_entity_poly.pdbx_strand_id
1 'polypeptide(L)'
;MQIDLNSDLGESFGAWRMGSDAAMLDIVSSANVACGFHAGDPAGILRTLKAAAARGVAVGAHVSYPDLQGFGRRNMDVASEDLIADVIYQISALAGMAATVGTTVRYVKPHGALYNTIASDERQARDVIAAIRAVDPELVLVALAGSPLVGWARDAGLRVVAEAFADRAYTPQGTLVSRREPGAVLHDAGEVAQRMLRLVREGTVVAIDGSVARVEAQSICVHGDSEGALEMARAVRDALEREGVNVRAFA
;
A
#
# COMPACT_ATOMS: atom_id res chain seq x y z
N MET A 1 -0.18 -13.31 17.53
CA MET A 1 0.50 -12.49 16.51
C MET A 1 -0.48 -11.49 15.93
N GLN A 2 0.02 -10.41 15.32
CA GLN A 2 -0.83 -9.38 14.70
C GLN A 2 -0.21 -8.98 13.36
N ILE A 3 -1.06 -8.70 12.37
CA ILE A 3 -0.67 -8.19 11.05
C ILE A 3 -1.75 -7.24 10.54
N ASP A 4 -1.36 -6.24 9.77
CA ASP A 4 -2.29 -5.43 9.00
C ASP A 4 -2.51 -6.01 7.61
N LEU A 5 -3.72 -5.88 7.10
CA LEU A 5 -4.09 -6.21 5.73
C LEU A 5 -4.58 -4.94 5.03
N ASN A 6 -3.90 -4.51 3.99
CA ASN A 6 -4.22 -3.28 3.28
C ASN A 6 -4.53 -3.52 1.80
N SER A 7 -5.27 -2.60 1.19
CA SER A 7 -5.53 -2.59 -0.26
C SER A 7 -5.62 -1.16 -0.79
N ASP A 8 -5.28 -1.02 -2.09
CA ASP A 8 -5.38 0.23 -2.83
C ASP A 8 -6.84 0.41 -3.27
N LEU A 9 -7.45 1.55 -2.91
CA LEU A 9 -8.87 1.83 -3.06
C LEU A 9 -9.11 3.27 -3.53
N GLY A 10 -10.35 3.55 -3.97
CA GLY A 10 -10.70 4.89 -4.46
C GLY A 10 -10.11 5.21 -5.83
N GLU A 11 -9.70 4.20 -6.59
CA GLU A 11 -8.97 4.36 -7.84
C GLU A 11 -9.86 4.47 -9.09
N SER A 12 -11.19 4.45 -8.95
CA SER A 12 -12.09 4.78 -10.04
C SER A 12 -11.98 6.26 -10.42
N PHE A 13 -12.11 6.61 -11.72
CA PHE A 13 -12.05 7.98 -12.19
C PHE A 13 -13.09 8.23 -13.28
N GLY A 14 -14.06 9.10 -13.01
CA GLY A 14 -15.14 9.43 -13.95
C GLY A 14 -15.93 8.19 -14.35
N ALA A 15 -15.87 7.84 -15.62
CA ALA A 15 -16.52 6.64 -16.17
C ALA A 15 -15.70 5.35 -15.96
N TRP A 16 -14.41 5.46 -15.65
CA TRP A 16 -13.54 4.31 -15.44
C TRP A 16 -13.79 3.72 -14.04
N ARG A 17 -14.15 2.44 -14.02
CA ARG A 17 -14.37 1.67 -12.79
C ARG A 17 -13.19 0.78 -12.51
N MET A 18 -12.66 0.86 -11.28
CA MET A 18 -11.55 0.06 -10.80
C MET A 18 -11.95 -0.64 -9.51
N GLY A 19 -11.74 -1.96 -9.45
CA GLY A 19 -11.97 -2.75 -8.25
C GLY A 19 -13.39 -2.73 -7.69
N SER A 20 -13.52 -3.19 -6.46
CA SER A 20 -14.76 -3.22 -5.68
C SER A 20 -14.50 -2.74 -4.26
N ASP A 21 -14.36 -1.42 -4.09
CA ASP A 21 -13.98 -0.78 -2.82
C ASP A 21 -14.84 -1.24 -1.65
N ALA A 22 -16.17 -1.24 -1.82
CA ALA A 22 -17.08 -1.59 -0.74
C ALA A 22 -16.88 -3.02 -0.23
N ALA A 23 -16.68 -3.98 -1.14
CA ALA A 23 -16.45 -5.37 -0.77
C ALA A 23 -15.05 -5.59 -0.18
N MET A 24 -14.03 -4.85 -0.68
CA MET A 24 -12.68 -4.92 -0.15
C MET A 24 -12.61 -4.33 1.27
N LEU A 25 -13.33 -3.24 1.55
CA LEU A 25 -13.42 -2.63 2.88
C LEU A 25 -14.06 -3.54 3.95
N ASP A 26 -14.79 -4.58 3.55
CA ASP A 26 -15.31 -5.60 4.48
C ASP A 26 -14.21 -6.64 4.85
N ILE A 27 -13.05 -6.60 4.19
CA ILE A 27 -11.99 -7.60 4.33
C ILE A 27 -10.73 -7.00 4.97
N VAL A 28 -10.33 -5.80 4.52
CA VAL A 28 -9.05 -5.19 4.93
C VAL A 28 -9.16 -4.42 6.25
N SER A 29 -8.03 -4.22 6.92
CA SER A 29 -7.92 -3.37 8.12
C SER A 29 -7.47 -1.94 7.79
N SER A 30 -6.83 -1.74 6.63
CA SER A 30 -6.33 -0.45 6.17
C SER A 30 -6.63 -0.22 4.68
N ALA A 31 -6.97 1.01 4.32
CA ALA A 31 -7.31 1.44 2.97
C ALA A 31 -6.33 2.52 2.48
N ASN A 32 -5.60 2.24 1.40
CA ASN A 32 -4.76 3.23 0.74
C ASN A 32 -5.63 3.96 -0.28
N VAL A 33 -6.08 5.17 0.05
CA VAL A 33 -7.05 5.90 -0.76
C VAL A 33 -6.34 6.81 -1.76
N ALA A 34 -6.63 6.63 -3.05
CA ALA A 34 -6.11 7.46 -4.13
C ALA A 34 -6.35 8.95 -3.88
N CYS A 35 -5.42 9.79 -4.32
CA CYS A 35 -5.41 11.23 -4.04
C CYS A 35 -5.58 12.09 -5.30
N GLY A 36 -6.08 11.52 -6.41
CA GLY A 36 -6.41 12.24 -7.63
C GLY A 36 -5.27 12.36 -8.66
N PHE A 37 -4.02 12.02 -8.32
CA PHE A 37 -2.88 12.20 -9.23
C PHE A 37 -2.68 11.01 -10.18
N HIS A 38 -2.85 9.78 -9.72
CA HIS A 38 -2.80 8.59 -10.57
C HIS A 38 -4.20 8.03 -10.86
N ALA A 39 -5.13 8.26 -9.96
CA ALA A 39 -6.51 7.77 -9.99
C ALA A 39 -7.36 8.50 -8.94
N GLY A 40 -8.65 8.24 -8.93
CA GLY A 40 -9.58 8.80 -7.94
C GLY A 40 -10.12 10.16 -8.33
N ASP A 41 -11.41 10.24 -8.69
CA ASP A 41 -12.09 11.53 -8.75
C ASP A 41 -12.61 11.96 -7.37
N PRO A 42 -12.84 13.28 -7.14
CA PRO A 42 -13.23 13.76 -5.80
C PRO A 42 -14.49 13.08 -5.24
N ALA A 43 -15.47 12.79 -6.09
CA ALA A 43 -16.71 12.13 -5.65
C ALA A 43 -16.47 10.64 -5.31
N GLY A 44 -15.61 9.95 -6.07
CA GLY A 44 -15.15 8.58 -5.81
C GLY A 44 -14.41 8.49 -4.49
N ILE A 45 -13.40 9.32 -4.31
CA ILE A 45 -12.61 9.41 -3.08
C ILE A 45 -13.51 9.62 -1.86
N LEU A 46 -14.45 10.57 -1.93
CA LEU A 46 -15.36 10.85 -0.82
C LEU A 46 -16.27 9.66 -0.49
N ARG A 47 -16.74 8.90 -1.50
CA ARG A 47 -17.51 7.66 -1.28
C ARG A 47 -16.68 6.60 -0.57
N THR A 48 -15.43 6.39 -1.01
CA THR A 48 -14.52 5.43 -0.39
C THR A 48 -14.20 5.81 1.05
N LEU A 49 -13.93 7.09 1.34
CA LEU A 49 -13.70 7.60 2.70
C LEU A 49 -14.92 7.38 3.61
N LYS A 50 -16.14 7.67 3.14
CA LYS A 50 -17.38 7.39 3.89
C LYS A 50 -17.53 5.90 4.21
N ALA A 51 -17.25 5.05 3.23
CA ALA A 51 -17.36 3.60 3.39
C ALA A 51 -16.31 3.04 4.36
N ALA A 52 -15.07 3.57 4.33
CA ALA A 52 -14.01 3.22 5.27
C ALA A 52 -14.35 3.68 6.70
N ALA A 53 -14.80 4.92 6.86
CA ALA A 53 -15.21 5.47 8.17
C ALA A 53 -16.33 4.63 8.81
N ALA A 54 -17.36 4.25 8.02
CA ALA A 54 -18.48 3.44 8.51
C ALA A 54 -18.07 2.04 8.99
N ARG A 55 -16.92 1.54 8.54
CA ARG A 55 -16.38 0.21 8.89
C ARG A 55 -15.23 0.26 9.89
N GLY A 56 -14.78 1.45 10.27
CA GLY A 56 -13.62 1.62 11.14
C GLY A 56 -12.30 1.19 10.51
N VAL A 57 -12.23 1.16 9.17
CA VAL A 57 -11.01 0.86 8.42
C VAL A 57 -10.07 2.06 8.46
N ALA A 58 -8.80 1.84 8.79
CA ALA A 58 -7.81 2.90 8.83
C ALA A 58 -7.54 3.45 7.42
N VAL A 59 -7.41 4.78 7.31
CA VAL A 59 -7.22 5.46 6.03
C VAL A 59 -5.78 5.94 5.88
N GLY A 60 -5.17 5.64 4.75
CA GLY A 60 -3.88 6.17 4.32
C GLY A 60 -3.96 6.94 3.01
N ALA A 61 -3.07 7.91 2.83
CA ALA A 61 -2.93 8.64 1.59
C ALA A 61 -2.09 7.85 0.58
N HIS A 62 -2.71 7.52 -0.56
CA HIS A 62 -2.07 6.78 -1.65
C HIS A 62 -1.51 7.75 -2.69
N VAL A 63 -0.43 8.42 -2.31
CA VAL A 63 0.20 9.50 -3.10
C VAL A 63 0.99 8.95 -4.28
N SER A 64 1.04 9.68 -5.37
CA SER A 64 1.67 9.24 -6.62
C SER A 64 2.32 10.40 -7.38
N TYR A 65 3.10 10.06 -8.38
CA TYR A 65 3.43 11.00 -9.45
C TYR A 65 2.15 11.50 -10.14
N PRO A 66 2.16 12.72 -10.72
CA PRO A 66 1.04 13.28 -11.49
C PRO A 66 0.92 12.58 -12.86
N ASP A 67 0.48 11.34 -12.85
CA ASP A 67 0.45 10.44 -14.01
C ASP A 67 -0.88 9.72 -14.16
N LEU A 68 -1.97 10.47 -14.31
CA LEU A 68 -3.31 9.91 -14.46
C LEU A 68 -3.40 8.96 -15.67
N GLN A 69 -2.78 9.32 -16.82
CA GLN A 69 -2.82 8.51 -18.03
C GLN A 69 -2.04 7.20 -17.91
N GLY A 70 -0.96 7.19 -17.15
CA GLY A 70 -0.14 6.01 -16.89
C GLY A 70 -0.49 5.29 -15.60
N PHE A 71 -1.60 5.71 -14.95
CA PHE A 71 -2.02 5.15 -13.66
C PHE A 71 -0.88 5.19 -12.61
N GLY A 72 -0.06 6.25 -12.61
CA GLY A 72 1.08 6.38 -11.71
C GLY A 72 2.17 5.32 -11.88
N ARG A 73 2.15 4.55 -12.99
CA ARG A 73 3.10 3.42 -13.21
C ARG A 73 4.27 3.77 -14.12
N ARG A 74 4.35 5.02 -14.61
CA ARG A 74 5.51 5.52 -15.36
C ARG A 74 6.49 6.20 -14.42
N ASN A 75 7.76 5.81 -14.49
CA ASN A 75 8.81 6.48 -13.71
C ASN A 75 8.97 7.93 -14.15
N MET A 76 9.09 8.81 -13.17
CA MET A 76 9.32 10.24 -13.39
C MET A 76 10.51 10.70 -12.54
N ASP A 77 11.40 11.47 -13.15
CA ASP A 77 12.45 12.20 -12.42
C ASP A 77 11.94 13.61 -12.15
N VAL A 78 11.23 13.75 -11.04
CA VAL A 78 10.61 15.01 -10.62
C VAL A 78 11.62 15.81 -9.78
N ALA A 79 11.70 17.13 -10.00
CA ALA A 79 12.49 17.99 -9.15
C ALA A 79 12.03 17.94 -7.69
N SER A 80 12.95 18.06 -6.73
CA SER A 80 12.63 17.88 -5.30
C SER A 80 11.54 18.83 -4.82
N GLU A 81 11.57 20.09 -5.23
CA GLU A 81 10.57 21.09 -4.85
C GLU A 81 9.17 20.70 -5.33
N ASP A 82 9.06 20.24 -6.58
CA ASP A 82 7.79 19.82 -7.17
C ASP A 82 7.27 18.54 -6.51
N LEU A 83 8.14 17.52 -6.30
CA LEU A 83 7.72 16.27 -5.66
C LEU A 83 7.25 16.49 -4.22
N ILE A 84 7.94 17.33 -3.45
CA ILE A 84 7.54 17.70 -2.09
C ILE A 84 6.15 18.37 -2.13
N ALA A 85 5.95 19.34 -3.03
CA ALA A 85 4.69 20.05 -3.17
C ALA A 85 3.54 19.11 -3.58
N ASP A 86 3.78 18.23 -4.55
CA ASP A 86 2.82 17.23 -5.03
C ASP A 86 2.36 16.30 -3.91
N VAL A 87 3.30 15.80 -3.09
CA VAL A 87 2.98 14.89 -1.97
C VAL A 87 2.24 15.63 -0.86
N ILE A 88 2.65 16.85 -0.50
CA ILE A 88 1.94 17.69 0.48
C ILE A 88 0.50 17.95 0.02
N TYR A 89 0.31 18.34 -1.24
CA TYR A 89 -1.01 18.59 -1.80
C TYR A 89 -1.92 17.36 -1.68
N GLN A 90 -1.45 16.19 -2.09
CA GLN A 90 -2.21 14.96 -2.08
C GLN A 90 -2.62 14.55 -0.65
N ILE A 91 -1.69 14.57 0.29
CA ILE A 91 -1.98 14.23 1.70
C ILE A 91 -2.99 15.22 2.28
N SER A 92 -2.78 16.52 2.07
CA SER A 92 -3.62 17.60 2.62
C SER A 92 -5.02 17.57 2.04
N ALA A 93 -5.17 17.34 0.73
CA ALA A 93 -6.47 17.23 0.08
C ALA A 93 -7.27 16.04 0.64
N LEU A 94 -6.64 14.87 0.75
CA LEU A 94 -7.29 13.68 1.32
C LEU A 94 -7.64 13.87 2.79
N ALA A 95 -6.76 14.47 3.59
CA ALA A 95 -6.98 14.74 5.01
C ALA A 95 -8.17 15.68 5.22
N GLY A 96 -8.27 16.75 4.41
CA GLY A 96 -9.42 17.65 4.43
C GLY A 96 -10.73 16.94 4.10
N MET A 97 -10.74 16.07 3.10
CA MET A 97 -11.91 15.27 2.73
C MET A 97 -12.27 14.25 3.82
N ALA A 98 -11.28 13.56 4.40
CA ALA A 98 -11.48 12.58 5.47
C ALA A 98 -12.14 13.21 6.70
N ALA A 99 -11.72 14.42 7.09
CA ALA A 99 -12.30 15.15 8.21
C ALA A 99 -13.81 15.43 8.02
N THR A 100 -14.27 15.67 6.79
CA THR A 100 -15.69 15.92 6.50
C THR A 100 -16.60 14.72 6.74
N VAL A 101 -16.03 13.53 6.84
CA VAL A 101 -16.77 12.28 7.04
C VAL A 101 -16.44 11.60 8.38
N GLY A 102 -15.75 12.30 9.27
CA GLY A 102 -15.47 11.82 10.64
C GLY A 102 -14.36 10.79 10.73
N THR A 103 -13.44 10.74 9.75
CA THR A 103 -12.23 9.93 9.80
C THR A 103 -10.98 10.79 9.62
N THR A 104 -9.79 10.18 9.77
CA THR A 104 -8.51 10.89 9.63
C THR A 104 -7.55 10.05 8.78
N VAL A 105 -6.68 10.71 8.03
CA VAL A 105 -5.52 10.07 7.40
C VAL A 105 -4.50 9.74 8.48
N ARG A 106 -4.07 8.49 8.56
CA ARG A 106 -3.16 7.98 9.60
C ARG A 106 -1.79 7.58 9.08
N TYR A 107 -1.67 7.34 7.79
CA TYR A 107 -0.43 6.91 7.17
C TYR A 107 -0.37 7.34 5.70
N VAL A 108 0.81 7.21 5.13
CA VAL A 108 1.07 7.44 3.71
C VAL A 108 1.66 6.17 3.11
N LYS A 109 1.06 5.70 2.03
CA LYS A 109 1.60 4.64 1.19
C LYS A 109 1.72 5.16 -0.24
N PRO A 110 2.93 5.42 -0.75
CA PRO A 110 3.09 5.83 -2.14
C PRO A 110 2.60 4.75 -3.11
N HIS A 111 2.13 5.18 -4.28
CA HIS A 111 1.61 4.31 -5.32
C HIS A 111 2.63 4.04 -6.42
N GLY A 112 2.55 2.87 -7.02
CA GLY A 112 3.08 2.52 -8.33
C GLY A 112 4.57 2.83 -8.52
N ALA A 113 4.88 3.69 -9.52
CA ALA A 113 6.26 4.02 -9.85
C ALA A 113 6.95 4.80 -8.72
N LEU A 114 6.25 5.72 -8.05
CA LEU A 114 6.81 6.46 -6.91
C LEU A 114 7.21 5.50 -5.79
N TYR A 115 6.34 4.54 -5.43
CA TYR A 115 6.63 3.52 -4.40
C TYR A 115 7.91 2.74 -4.72
N ASN A 116 8.03 2.28 -5.98
CA ASN A 116 9.19 1.48 -6.39
C ASN A 116 10.47 2.34 -6.49
N THR A 117 10.36 3.58 -6.95
CA THR A 117 11.51 4.49 -7.09
C THR A 117 12.09 4.83 -5.73
N ILE A 118 11.29 5.28 -4.78
CA ILE A 118 11.77 5.68 -3.45
C ILE A 118 12.28 4.51 -2.60
N ALA A 119 11.98 3.28 -2.98
CA ALA A 119 12.54 2.10 -2.31
C ALA A 119 14.08 2.06 -2.39
N SER A 120 14.70 2.68 -3.41
CA SER A 120 16.14 2.67 -3.67
C SER A 120 16.74 4.03 -4.11
N ASP A 121 15.93 4.99 -4.55
CA ASP A 121 16.35 6.35 -4.87
C ASP A 121 16.30 7.23 -3.62
N GLU A 122 17.45 7.51 -3.04
CA GLU A 122 17.55 8.26 -1.78
C GLU A 122 17.05 9.70 -1.91
N ARG A 123 17.28 10.38 -3.05
CA ARG A 123 16.82 11.77 -3.25
C ARG A 123 15.31 11.85 -3.17
N GLN A 124 14.62 11.10 -4.01
CA GLN A 124 13.15 11.13 -4.02
C GLN A 124 12.55 10.55 -2.73
N ALA A 125 13.22 9.58 -2.10
CA ALA A 125 12.82 9.08 -0.78
C ALA A 125 12.84 10.20 0.27
N ARG A 126 13.92 10.99 0.33
CA ARG A 126 14.05 12.12 1.24
C ARG A 126 13.02 13.22 0.95
N ASP A 127 12.67 13.45 -0.32
CA ASP A 127 11.64 14.41 -0.72
C ASP A 127 10.26 13.98 -0.18
N VAL A 128 9.88 12.71 -0.36
CA VAL A 128 8.62 12.16 0.18
C VAL A 128 8.61 12.20 1.72
N ILE A 129 9.71 11.83 2.37
CA ILE A 129 9.86 11.90 3.84
C ILE A 129 9.69 13.34 4.34
N ALA A 130 10.32 14.31 3.68
CA ALA A 130 10.21 15.73 4.02
C ALA A 130 8.78 16.23 3.87
N ALA A 131 8.08 15.86 2.81
CA ALA A 131 6.68 16.21 2.57
C ALA A 131 5.75 15.65 3.66
N ILE A 132 5.91 14.36 4.04
CA ILE A 132 5.10 13.74 5.09
C ILE A 132 5.32 14.48 6.42
N ARG A 133 6.56 14.73 6.80
CA ARG A 133 6.89 15.45 8.05
C ARG A 133 6.38 16.89 8.08
N ALA A 134 6.34 17.54 6.92
CA ALA A 134 5.82 18.90 6.81
C ALA A 134 4.31 18.96 7.02
N VAL A 135 3.56 17.91 6.63
CA VAL A 135 2.11 17.83 6.86
C VAL A 135 1.83 17.40 8.29
N ASP A 136 2.37 16.28 8.72
CA ASP A 136 2.19 15.75 10.08
C ASP A 136 3.30 14.71 10.38
N PRO A 137 4.20 14.97 11.34
CA PRO A 137 5.28 14.06 11.70
C PRO A 137 4.81 12.77 12.37
N GLU A 138 3.55 12.68 12.81
CA GLU A 138 2.97 11.47 13.42
C GLU A 138 2.43 10.48 12.36
N LEU A 139 2.34 10.89 11.10
CA LEU A 139 1.95 9.98 10.01
C LEU A 139 2.97 8.84 9.86
N VAL A 140 2.45 7.65 9.64
CA VAL A 140 3.28 6.47 9.40
C VAL A 140 3.58 6.36 7.91
N LEU A 141 4.83 6.10 7.53
CA LEU A 141 5.18 5.73 6.15
C LEU A 141 5.10 4.21 5.98
N VAL A 142 4.31 3.74 5.01
CA VAL A 142 4.32 2.34 4.59
C VAL A 142 5.34 2.18 3.46
N ALA A 143 6.31 1.29 3.67
CA ALA A 143 7.46 1.10 2.79
C ALA A 143 7.69 -0.38 2.49
N LEU A 144 8.27 -0.68 1.33
CA LEU A 144 8.62 -2.05 0.95
C LEU A 144 9.58 -2.67 1.98
N ALA A 145 9.21 -3.84 2.47
CA ALA A 145 10.04 -4.60 3.42
C ALA A 145 11.44 -4.85 2.84
N GLY A 146 12.46 -4.62 3.67
CA GLY A 146 13.86 -4.81 3.28
C GLY A 146 14.45 -3.71 2.40
N SER A 147 13.67 -2.70 2.00
CA SER A 147 14.20 -1.58 1.21
C SER A 147 15.03 -0.60 2.06
N PRO A 148 16.05 0.08 1.47
CA PRO A 148 16.78 1.18 2.11
C PRO A 148 15.89 2.30 2.65
N LEU A 149 14.74 2.55 2.03
CA LEU A 149 13.76 3.55 2.45
C LEU A 149 13.38 3.40 3.93
N VAL A 150 13.26 2.17 4.43
CA VAL A 150 12.92 1.89 5.83
C VAL A 150 13.96 2.50 6.78
N GLY A 151 15.25 2.40 6.43
CA GLY A 151 16.34 3.02 7.18
C GLY A 151 16.29 4.54 7.11
N TRP A 152 16.25 5.11 5.92
CA TRP A 152 16.22 6.56 5.70
C TRP A 152 15.06 7.26 6.38
N ALA A 153 13.89 6.64 6.39
CA ALA A 153 12.71 7.21 7.05
C ALA A 153 12.84 7.18 8.59
N ARG A 154 13.36 6.08 9.16
CA ARG A 154 13.64 5.98 10.60
C ARG A 154 14.69 7.00 11.04
N ASP A 155 15.77 7.14 10.28
CA ASP A 155 16.83 8.11 10.55
C ASP A 155 16.31 9.56 10.51
N ALA A 156 15.29 9.82 9.68
CA ALA A 156 14.59 11.09 9.63
C ALA A 156 13.53 11.27 10.74
N GLY A 157 13.32 10.28 11.60
CA GLY A 157 12.39 10.34 12.73
C GLY A 157 10.94 9.99 12.37
N LEU A 158 10.65 9.43 11.17
CA LEU A 158 9.32 8.92 10.83
C LEU A 158 9.09 7.51 11.39
N ARG A 159 7.86 7.24 11.82
CA ARG A 159 7.39 5.89 12.04
C ARG A 159 7.23 5.19 10.69
N VAL A 160 7.77 3.98 10.58
CA VAL A 160 7.74 3.20 9.34
C VAL A 160 7.16 1.82 9.59
N VAL A 161 6.27 1.41 8.73
CA VAL A 161 5.72 0.06 8.66
C VAL A 161 6.23 -0.61 7.38
N ALA A 162 6.88 -1.74 7.54
CA ALA A 162 7.35 -2.54 6.42
C ALA A 162 6.18 -3.36 5.84
N GLU A 163 6.05 -3.33 4.52
CA GLU A 163 4.98 -3.97 3.77
C GLU A 163 5.49 -5.13 2.93
N ALA A 164 4.72 -6.23 2.90
CA ALA A 164 4.87 -7.31 1.94
C ALA A 164 3.64 -7.38 1.03
N PHE A 165 3.81 -7.99 -0.14
CA PHE A 165 2.75 -8.17 -1.14
C PHE A 165 2.32 -9.62 -1.21
N ALA A 166 1.03 -9.88 -1.08
CA ALA A 166 0.47 -11.23 -1.08
C ALA A 166 0.60 -11.90 -2.46
N ASP A 167 0.25 -11.17 -3.50
CA ASP A 167 0.13 -11.62 -4.88
C ASP A 167 1.42 -11.47 -5.73
N ARG A 168 2.56 -11.15 -5.09
CA ARG A 168 3.83 -10.91 -5.78
C ARG A 168 4.88 -11.96 -5.47
N ALA A 169 5.58 -12.41 -6.50
CA ALA A 169 6.77 -13.24 -6.34
C ALA A 169 7.95 -12.42 -5.80
N TYR A 170 8.81 -13.09 -5.05
CA TYR A 170 10.02 -12.51 -4.46
C TYR A 170 11.27 -13.16 -5.04
N THR A 171 12.35 -12.39 -5.11
CA THR A 171 13.69 -12.91 -5.41
C THR A 171 14.29 -13.60 -4.18
N PRO A 172 15.39 -14.37 -4.33
CA PRO A 172 16.12 -14.94 -3.20
C PRO A 172 16.62 -13.90 -2.18
N GLN A 173 16.76 -12.64 -2.60
CA GLN A 173 17.18 -11.52 -1.75
C GLN A 173 16.01 -10.86 -0.99
N GLY A 174 14.77 -11.36 -1.17
CA GLY A 174 13.58 -10.80 -0.53
C GLY A 174 13.04 -9.52 -1.19
N THR A 175 13.46 -9.21 -2.41
CA THR A 175 12.91 -8.11 -3.22
C THR A 175 11.82 -8.62 -4.16
N LEU A 176 10.97 -7.72 -4.67
CA LEU A 176 9.92 -8.10 -5.62
C LEU A 176 10.50 -8.44 -7.00
N VAL A 177 10.01 -9.52 -7.60
CA VAL A 177 10.28 -9.85 -9.00
C VAL A 177 9.60 -8.80 -9.90
N SER A 178 10.28 -8.39 -10.98
CA SER A 178 9.71 -7.44 -11.93
C SER A 178 8.38 -7.98 -12.50
N ARG A 179 7.32 -7.14 -12.54
CA ARG A 179 6.02 -7.53 -13.12
C ARG A 179 6.10 -7.98 -14.59
N ARG A 180 7.22 -7.69 -15.28
CA ARG A 180 7.46 -8.10 -16.67
C ARG A 180 7.91 -9.54 -16.80
N GLU A 181 8.33 -10.17 -15.70
CA GLU A 181 8.80 -11.54 -15.69
C GLU A 181 7.64 -12.54 -15.52
N PRO A 182 7.67 -13.67 -16.22
CA PRO A 182 6.71 -14.74 -16.00
C PRO A 182 6.72 -15.20 -14.54
N GLY A 183 5.53 -15.43 -13.97
CA GLY A 183 5.40 -15.87 -12.58
C GLY A 183 5.60 -14.79 -11.52
N ALA A 184 5.78 -13.51 -11.92
CA ALA A 184 5.93 -12.39 -10.98
C ALA A 184 4.65 -12.06 -10.20
N VAL A 185 3.47 -12.46 -10.72
CA VAL A 185 2.16 -12.28 -10.09
C VAL A 185 1.56 -13.66 -9.83
N LEU A 186 1.06 -13.87 -8.62
CA LEU A 186 0.43 -15.11 -8.17
C LEU A 186 -1.09 -14.96 -8.26
N HIS A 187 -1.78 -16.02 -8.70
CA HIS A 187 -3.22 -15.98 -8.94
C HIS A 187 -4.00 -17.01 -8.11
N ASP A 188 -3.35 -18.03 -7.55
CA ASP A 188 -4.01 -19.03 -6.72
C ASP A 188 -4.21 -18.51 -5.30
N ALA A 189 -5.47 -18.29 -4.92
CA ALA A 189 -5.83 -17.72 -3.63
C ALA A 189 -5.41 -18.62 -2.45
N GLY A 190 -5.43 -19.93 -2.62
CA GLY A 190 -5.04 -20.89 -1.58
C GLY A 190 -3.53 -20.89 -1.34
N GLU A 191 -2.74 -20.90 -2.43
CA GLU A 191 -1.28 -20.80 -2.35
C GLU A 191 -0.85 -19.47 -1.72
N VAL A 192 -1.45 -18.36 -2.15
CA VAL A 192 -1.16 -17.03 -1.61
C VAL A 192 -1.49 -16.95 -0.12
N ALA A 193 -2.62 -17.52 0.31
CA ALA A 193 -3.01 -17.54 1.72
C ALA A 193 -2.00 -18.33 2.59
N GLN A 194 -1.56 -19.51 2.14
CA GLN A 194 -0.55 -20.30 2.85
C GLN A 194 0.80 -19.58 2.91
N ARG A 195 1.16 -18.91 1.83
CA ARG A 195 2.40 -18.13 1.76
C ARG A 195 2.37 -16.95 2.73
N MET A 196 1.26 -16.24 2.86
CA MET A 196 1.11 -15.13 3.81
C MET A 196 1.07 -15.61 5.25
N LEU A 197 0.49 -16.76 5.51
CA LEU A 197 0.56 -17.41 6.82
C LEU A 197 2.01 -17.74 7.22
N ARG A 198 2.79 -18.29 6.28
CA ARG A 198 4.21 -18.54 6.48
C ARG A 198 4.98 -17.24 6.75
N LEU A 199 4.73 -16.20 5.95
CA LEU A 199 5.34 -14.88 6.16
C LEU A 199 5.14 -14.40 7.60
N VAL A 200 3.91 -14.46 8.11
CA VAL A 200 3.57 -13.94 9.45
C VAL A 200 4.18 -14.79 10.55
N ARG A 201 4.27 -16.11 10.38
CA ARG A 201 4.79 -17.04 11.38
C ARG A 201 6.30 -17.11 11.42
N GLU A 202 6.92 -17.14 10.24
CA GLU A 202 8.35 -17.45 10.07
C GLU A 202 9.18 -16.24 9.63
N GLY A 203 8.55 -15.16 9.16
CA GLY A 203 9.26 -14.03 8.54
C GLY A 203 9.91 -14.42 7.21
N THR A 204 9.34 -15.41 6.50
CA THR A 204 9.92 -15.94 5.26
C THR A 204 8.87 -16.15 4.17
N VAL A 205 9.33 -16.08 2.92
CA VAL A 205 8.56 -16.47 1.72
C VAL A 205 9.37 -17.44 0.86
N VAL A 206 8.69 -18.23 0.05
CA VAL A 206 9.36 -19.01 -1.02
C VAL A 206 9.61 -18.05 -2.18
N ALA A 207 10.84 -17.90 -2.60
CA ALA A 207 11.27 -17.11 -3.75
C ALA A 207 10.94 -17.82 -5.07
N ILE A 208 11.01 -17.07 -6.18
CA ILE A 208 10.65 -17.57 -7.52
C ILE A 208 11.51 -18.78 -7.97
N ASP A 209 12.73 -18.91 -7.44
CA ASP A 209 13.64 -20.03 -7.71
C ASP A 209 13.45 -21.21 -6.74
N GLY A 210 12.49 -21.15 -5.83
CA GLY A 210 12.20 -22.16 -4.82
C GLY A 210 13.03 -22.02 -3.53
N SER A 211 13.97 -21.11 -3.45
CA SER A 211 14.72 -20.82 -2.22
C SER A 211 13.86 -20.09 -1.18
N VAL A 212 14.34 -20.02 0.07
CA VAL A 212 13.66 -19.30 1.15
C VAL A 212 14.27 -17.91 1.31
N ALA A 213 13.47 -16.88 1.13
CA ALA A 213 13.84 -15.50 1.36
C ALA A 213 13.26 -14.98 2.68
N ARG A 214 14.04 -14.20 3.44
CA ARG A 214 13.57 -13.53 4.65
C ARG A 214 12.86 -12.23 4.27
N VAL A 215 11.63 -12.05 4.76
CA VAL A 215 10.82 -10.85 4.56
C VAL A 215 10.08 -10.56 5.86
N GLU A 216 10.48 -9.52 6.56
CA GLU A 216 9.82 -9.09 7.80
C GLU A 216 8.86 -7.94 7.49
N ALA A 217 7.56 -8.16 7.70
CA ALA A 217 6.53 -7.18 7.42
C ALA A 217 5.54 -7.04 8.59
N GLN A 218 4.98 -5.85 8.73
CA GLN A 218 3.90 -5.53 9.67
C GLN A 218 2.57 -5.30 8.94
N SER A 219 2.60 -5.18 7.61
CA SER A 219 1.42 -5.03 6.77
C SER A 219 1.54 -5.91 5.52
N ILE A 220 0.43 -6.45 5.07
CA ILE A 220 0.32 -7.23 3.83
C ILE A 220 -0.60 -6.48 2.88
N CYS A 221 -0.11 -6.16 1.68
CA CYS A 221 -0.89 -5.61 0.60
C CYS A 221 -1.55 -6.70 -0.23
N VAL A 222 -2.84 -6.55 -0.49
CA VAL A 222 -3.59 -7.34 -1.48
C VAL A 222 -4.15 -6.36 -2.51
N HIS A 223 -3.78 -6.53 -3.78
CA HIS A 223 -4.32 -5.68 -4.84
C HIS A 223 -5.80 -5.96 -5.08
N GLY A 224 -6.59 -4.89 -5.30
CA GLY A 224 -8.04 -4.95 -5.52
C GLY A 224 -8.48 -4.87 -6.99
N ASP A 225 -7.53 -4.66 -7.92
CA ASP A 225 -7.76 -4.33 -9.31
C ASP A 225 -7.72 -5.53 -10.27
N SER A 226 -7.41 -6.74 -9.79
CA SER A 226 -7.34 -7.96 -10.58
C SER A 226 -8.58 -8.84 -10.42
N GLU A 227 -8.85 -9.68 -11.43
CA GLU A 227 -9.85 -10.75 -11.32
C GLU A 227 -9.47 -11.71 -10.19
N GLY A 228 -10.43 -12.08 -9.33
CA GLY A 228 -10.16 -12.91 -8.15
C GLY A 228 -9.58 -12.18 -6.93
N ALA A 229 -9.32 -10.86 -7.01
CA ALA A 229 -8.72 -10.09 -5.91
C ALA A 229 -9.50 -10.20 -4.59
N LEU A 230 -10.82 -10.14 -4.63
CA LEU A 230 -11.67 -10.28 -3.44
C LEU A 230 -11.58 -11.69 -2.83
N GLU A 231 -11.55 -12.73 -3.67
CA GLU A 231 -11.40 -14.11 -3.23
C GLU A 231 -10.03 -14.32 -2.56
N MET A 232 -8.99 -13.81 -3.18
CA MET A 232 -7.63 -13.86 -2.63
C MET A 232 -7.53 -13.13 -1.28
N ALA A 233 -8.07 -11.90 -1.19
CA ALA A 233 -8.06 -11.14 0.06
C ALA A 233 -8.81 -11.86 1.18
N ARG A 234 -9.97 -12.47 0.89
CA ARG A 234 -10.72 -13.30 1.85
C ARG A 234 -9.94 -14.53 2.26
N ALA A 235 -9.35 -15.27 1.31
CA ALA A 235 -8.56 -16.45 1.59
C ALA A 235 -7.37 -16.15 2.50
N VAL A 236 -6.67 -15.02 2.26
CA VAL A 236 -5.57 -14.56 3.12
C VAL A 236 -6.09 -14.24 4.52
N ARG A 237 -7.14 -13.43 4.65
CA ARG A 237 -7.71 -13.06 5.95
C ARG A 237 -8.18 -14.29 6.73
N ASP A 238 -8.97 -15.16 6.10
CA ASP A 238 -9.51 -16.37 6.73
C ASP A 238 -8.41 -17.33 7.18
N ALA A 239 -7.34 -17.47 6.41
CA ALA A 239 -6.20 -18.30 6.78
C ALA A 239 -5.47 -17.74 8.01
N LEU A 240 -5.22 -16.43 8.04
CA LEU A 240 -4.60 -15.77 9.19
C LEU A 240 -5.44 -15.87 10.45
N GLU A 241 -6.74 -15.57 10.38
CA GLU A 241 -7.65 -15.59 11.53
C GLU A 241 -7.85 -17.01 12.08
N ARG A 242 -8.01 -18.03 11.21
CA ARG A 242 -8.09 -19.45 11.63
C ARG A 242 -6.88 -19.93 12.42
N GLU A 243 -5.73 -19.35 12.15
CA GLU A 243 -4.47 -19.66 12.81
C GLU A 243 -4.14 -18.73 14.00
N GLY A 244 -5.14 -17.95 14.45
CA GLY A 244 -5.04 -17.10 15.63
C GLY A 244 -4.24 -15.82 15.41
N VAL A 245 -4.01 -15.40 14.16
CA VAL A 245 -3.40 -14.11 13.86
C VAL A 245 -4.49 -13.03 13.88
N ASN A 246 -4.28 -11.98 14.65
CA ASN A 246 -5.20 -10.85 14.72
C ASN A 246 -4.95 -9.91 13.53
N VAL A 247 -5.93 -9.82 12.60
CA VAL A 247 -5.87 -8.89 11.47
C VAL A 247 -6.42 -7.55 11.93
N ARG A 248 -5.54 -6.57 12.08
CA ARG A 248 -5.89 -5.20 12.47
C ARG A 248 -4.89 -4.17 11.99
N ALA A 249 -5.35 -2.92 11.82
CA ALA A 249 -4.50 -1.81 11.42
C ALA A 249 -3.34 -1.57 12.41
N PHE A 250 -2.23 -1.06 11.86
CA PHE A 250 -1.02 -0.69 12.61
C PHE A 250 -1.08 0.76 13.12
N ALA A 251 -2.04 1.58 12.64
CA ALA A 251 -2.17 3.02 12.92
C ALA A 251 -3.56 3.40 13.44
#